data_69d1fc4b15d99725dcc813d8809583f5
#
_entry.id   69d1fc4b15d99725dcc813d8809583f5
#
_cell.length_a   1.000
_cell.length_b   1.000
_cell.length_c   1.000
_cell.angle_alpha   90.00
_cell.angle_beta   90.00
_cell.angle_gamma   90.00
#
_symmetry.space_group_name_H-M   'P 1'
#
loop_
_entity.id
_entity.type
_entity.pdbx_description
1 polymer ?
#
loop_
_entity_poly.entity_id
_entity_poly.type
_entity_poly.pdbx_seq_one_letter_code
_entity_poly.pdbx_strand_id
1 'polypeptide(L)'
;MISTLRVIIIEDEVLARTSLERLCVKATSLELVGSFDTAESAQTHLINEDVDLIFLDVQLPGMTGIDLLDKLPVLPQIVFTTSHENYAYQAFEYDVTDFLKKPFSIDRFNRAVQKCLEIAERNKAQSDLSKTREFYIKVDKKLVRIPFDQILYFENAGDYISVVSKGGKYLIYGTIKSLVNRLNHPRLMKVHRSYIVNLDYIVDIDDNSLVISEKMIPISRAHRAMLLSTINIL
;
A
#
# COMPACT_ATOMS: atom_id res chain seq x y z
N MET A 1 -11.61 17.39 4.90
CA MET A 1 -11.37 16.56 6.09
C MET A 1 -9.90 16.22 6.10
N ILE A 2 -9.19 16.48 7.20
CA ILE A 2 -7.78 16.13 7.36
C ILE A 2 -7.69 14.61 7.28
N SER A 3 -6.88 14.09 6.35
CA SER A 3 -6.67 12.64 6.22
C SER A 3 -5.91 12.17 7.46
N THR A 4 -6.49 11.27 8.24
CA THR A 4 -5.80 10.60 9.33
C THR A 4 -4.92 9.50 8.74
N LEU A 5 -3.62 9.46 9.09
CA LEU A 5 -2.71 8.41 8.64
C LEU A 5 -2.72 7.25 9.64
N ARG A 6 -2.90 6.03 9.13
CA ARG A 6 -2.74 4.80 9.91
C ARG A 6 -1.25 4.52 10.09
N VAL A 7 -0.78 4.57 11.32
CA VAL A 7 0.65 4.52 11.65
C VAL A 7 0.98 3.30 12.52
N ILE A 8 2.14 2.70 12.24
CA ILE A 8 2.77 1.74 13.15
C ILE A 8 4.13 2.24 13.61
N ILE A 9 4.57 1.71 14.75
CA ILE A 9 5.88 1.96 15.32
C ILE A 9 6.61 0.62 15.39
N ILE A 10 7.88 0.61 14.97
CA ILE A 10 8.77 -0.55 15.07
C ILE A 10 10.06 -0.09 15.74
N GLU A 11 10.23 -0.47 17.00
CA GLU A 11 11.25 0.06 17.90
C GLU A 11 11.47 -0.93 19.06
N ASP A 12 12.68 -1.43 19.22
CA ASP A 12 12.98 -2.43 20.28
C ASP A 12 13.17 -1.79 21.66
N GLU A 13 13.67 -0.54 21.71
CA GLU A 13 13.86 0.17 22.96
C GLU A 13 12.53 0.63 23.57
N VAL A 14 12.15 0.07 24.71
CA VAL A 14 10.85 0.31 25.38
C VAL A 14 10.60 1.81 25.63
N LEU A 15 11.61 2.56 26.07
CA LEU A 15 11.44 3.99 26.39
C LEU A 15 11.23 4.83 25.13
N ALA A 16 11.97 4.54 24.06
CA ALA A 16 11.82 5.22 22.77
C ALA A 16 10.46 4.89 22.14
N ARG A 17 10.05 3.61 22.16
CA ARG A 17 8.76 3.13 21.68
C ARG A 17 7.60 3.82 22.40
N THR A 18 7.61 3.78 23.75
CA THR A 18 6.57 4.45 24.56
C THR A 18 6.50 5.96 24.32
N SER A 19 7.64 6.60 24.09
CA SER A 19 7.69 8.04 23.78
C SER A 19 7.03 8.32 22.43
N LEU A 20 7.31 7.53 21.40
CA LEU A 20 6.67 7.62 20.08
C LEU A 20 5.16 7.35 20.15
N GLU A 21 4.74 6.32 20.88
CA GLU A 21 3.33 5.99 21.10
C GLU A 21 2.57 7.19 21.67
N ARG A 22 3.12 7.82 22.70
CA ARG A 22 2.51 9.02 23.33
C ARG A 22 2.41 10.19 22.36
N LEU A 23 3.40 10.37 21.49
CA LEU A 23 3.38 11.44 20.48
C LEU A 23 2.35 11.13 19.39
N CYS A 24 2.27 9.89 18.91
CA CYS A 24 1.29 9.47 17.91
C CYS A 24 -0.15 9.62 18.45
N VAL A 25 -0.42 9.18 19.69
CA VAL A 25 -1.76 9.32 20.30
C VAL A 25 -2.17 10.78 20.50
N LYS A 26 -1.23 11.69 20.73
CA LYS A 26 -1.51 13.15 20.86
C LYS A 26 -1.76 13.84 19.52
N ALA A 27 -1.24 13.30 18.44
CA ALA A 27 -1.39 13.85 17.11
C ALA A 27 -2.72 13.42 16.49
N THR A 28 -3.71 14.33 16.42
CA THR A 28 -5.06 14.04 15.88
C THR A 28 -5.08 13.62 14.41
N SER A 29 -3.98 13.83 13.70
CA SER A 29 -3.78 13.41 12.31
C SER A 29 -3.21 12.00 12.15
N LEU A 30 -2.93 11.30 13.26
CA LEU A 30 -2.40 9.95 13.27
C LEU A 30 -3.35 9.00 14.00
N GLU A 31 -3.49 7.79 13.46
CA GLU A 31 -4.16 6.66 14.09
C GLU A 31 -3.12 5.56 14.33
N LEU A 32 -2.71 5.35 15.58
CA LEU A 32 -1.76 4.29 15.93
C LEU A 32 -2.46 2.93 15.85
N VAL A 33 -2.13 2.13 14.83
CA VAL A 33 -2.75 0.83 14.56
C VAL A 33 -1.86 -0.36 14.94
N GLY A 34 -0.62 -0.12 15.33
CA GLY A 34 0.29 -1.15 15.81
C GLY A 34 1.57 -0.57 16.40
N SER A 35 2.17 -1.33 17.33
CA SER A 35 3.46 -1.01 17.95
C SER A 35 4.21 -2.32 18.22
N PHE A 36 5.42 -2.43 17.69
CA PHE A 36 6.17 -3.67 17.60
C PHE A 36 7.59 -3.46 18.10
N ASP A 37 8.14 -4.48 18.72
CA ASP A 37 9.53 -4.51 19.22
C ASP A 37 10.49 -5.24 18.29
N THR A 38 9.96 -5.92 17.26
CA THR A 38 10.75 -6.66 16.26
C THR A 38 10.20 -6.44 14.86
N ALA A 39 11.07 -6.53 13.86
CA ALA A 39 10.69 -6.42 12.45
C ALA A 39 9.82 -7.61 12.01
N GLU A 40 10.04 -8.81 12.57
CA GLU A 40 9.30 -10.02 12.25
C GLU A 40 7.82 -9.91 12.66
N SER A 41 7.54 -9.37 13.87
CA SER A 41 6.17 -9.16 14.33
C SER A 41 5.44 -8.09 13.51
N ALA A 42 6.15 -7.02 13.15
CA ALA A 42 5.63 -5.97 12.27
C ALA A 42 5.35 -6.46 10.84
N GLN A 43 6.21 -7.33 10.29
CA GLN A 43 6.02 -7.89 8.96
C GLN A 43 4.67 -8.60 8.81
N THR A 44 4.31 -9.41 9.79
CA THR A 44 3.02 -10.12 9.80
C THR A 44 1.84 -9.14 9.79
N HIS A 45 1.93 -8.05 10.54
CA HIS A 45 0.91 -7.00 10.57
C HIS A 45 0.83 -6.26 9.22
N LEU A 46 1.98 -5.86 8.66
CA LEU A 46 2.06 -5.13 7.39
C LEU A 46 1.54 -5.92 6.18
N ILE A 47 1.59 -7.25 6.24
CA ILE A 47 1.00 -8.11 5.20
C ILE A 47 -0.54 -8.13 5.28
N ASN A 48 -1.11 -7.97 6.49
CA ASN A 48 -2.54 -8.17 6.76
C ASN A 48 -3.34 -6.88 6.87
N GLU A 49 -2.71 -5.77 7.25
CA GLU A 49 -3.35 -4.49 7.53
C GLU A 49 -2.82 -3.38 6.63
N ASP A 50 -3.68 -2.41 6.33
CA ASP A 50 -3.28 -1.22 5.62
C ASP A 50 -2.57 -0.26 6.58
N VAL A 51 -1.37 0.15 6.22
CA VAL A 51 -0.54 1.09 6.97
C VAL A 51 -0.08 2.18 6.02
N ASP A 52 -0.25 3.45 6.43
CA ASP A 52 0.16 4.62 5.64
C ASP A 52 1.57 5.09 5.99
N LEU A 53 1.98 4.90 7.25
CA LEU A 53 3.24 5.42 7.79
C LEU A 53 3.87 4.43 8.77
N ILE A 54 5.19 4.26 8.67
CA ILE A 54 6.00 3.50 9.64
C ILE A 54 7.00 4.45 10.29
N PHE A 55 7.01 4.53 11.62
CA PHE A 55 8.17 4.96 12.38
C PHE A 55 9.03 3.72 12.61
N LEU A 56 10.22 3.71 12.03
CA LEU A 56 11.06 2.51 11.95
C LEU A 56 12.44 2.77 12.54
N ASP A 57 12.80 2.03 13.60
CA ASP A 57 14.21 1.96 13.95
C ASP A 57 14.97 1.11 12.91
N VAL A 58 16.07 1.64 12.48
CA VAL A 58 16.96 0.95 11.54
C VAL A 58 17.67 -0.23 12.21
N GLN A 59 18.02 -0.07 13.50
CA GLN A 59 18.74 -1.05 14.29
C GLN A 59 17.77 -1.86 15.16
N LEU A 60 17.27 -2.95 14.63
CA LEU A 60 16.45 -3.90 15.37
C LEU A 60 17.21 -5.20 15.58
N PRO A 61 16.96 -5.91 16.68
CA PRO A 61 17.55 -7.24 16.92
C PRO A 61 16.97 -8.26 15.92
N GLY A 62 17.81 -9.13 15.39
CA GLY A 62 17.41 -10.13 14.40
C GLY A 62 17.32 -9.52 13.00
N MET A 63 16.11 -9.37 12.47
CA MET A 63 15.86 -8.69 11.19
C MET A 63 15.98 -7.18 11.38
N THR A 64 16.89 -6.55 10.64
CA THR A 64 17.02 -5.08 10.67
C THR A 64 15.81 -4.38 10.04
N GLY A 65 15.64 -3.07 10.35
CA GLY A 65 14.60 -2.27 9.68
C GLY A 65 14.76 -2.27 8.15
N ILE A 66 15.99 -2.28 7.65
CA ILE A 66 16.28 -2.33 6.21
C ILE A 66 15.86 -3.69 5.61
N ASP A 67 16.23 -4.81 6.26
CA ASP A 67 15.81 -6.14 5.79
C ASP A 67 14.29 -6.31 5.74
N LEU A 68 13.58 -5.62 6.64
CA LEU A 68 12.11 -5.56 6.61
C LEU A 68 11.61 -4.86 5.36
N LEU A 69 12.18 -3.68 5.03
CA LEU A 69 11.76 -2.89 3.86
C LEU A 69 11.96 -3.68 2.56
N ASP A 70 13.06 -4.44 2.44
CA ASP A 70 13.33 -5.27 1.27
C ASP A 70 12.29 -6.38 1.05
N LYS A 71 11.67 -6.83 2.14
CA LYS A 71 10.66 -7.90 2.10
C LYS A 71 9.24 -7.40 1.87
N LEU A 72 9.01 -6.09 1.95
CA LEU A 72 7.68 -5.52 1.75
C LEU A 72 7.39 -5.32 0.26
N PRO A 73 6.27 -5.85 -0.25
CA PRO A 73 5.91 -5.70 -1.66
C PRO A 73 5.51 -4.27 -2.03
N VAL A 74 5.06 -3.49 -1.05
CA VAL A 74 4.72 -2.06 -1.16
C VAL A 74 5.18 -1.38 0.10
N LEU A 75 5.96 -0.31 -0.04
CA LEU A 75 6.41 0.49 1.08
C LEU A 75 5.36 1.53 1.43
N PRO A 76 4.90 1.60 2.70
CA PRO A 76 4.25 2.78 3.24
C PRO A 76 5.21 3.98 3.25
N GLN A 77 4.74 5.14 3.67
CA GLN A 77 5.68 6.20 4.02
C GLN A 77 6.54 5.76 5.20
N ILE A 78 7.81 6.13 5.18
CA ILE A 78 8.78 5.70 6.19
C ILE A 78 9.40 6.93 6.83
N VAL A 79 9.43 6.94 8.15
CA VAL A 79 10.22 7.86 8.96
C VAL A 79 11.19 7.01 9.78
N PHE A 80 12.48 7.09 9.46
CA PHE A 80 13.49 6.41 10.27
C PHE A 80 13.65 7.07 11.63
N THR A 81 13.79 6.24 12.67
CA THR A 81 14.15 6.66 14.02
C THR A 81 15.45 5.96 14.41
N THR A 82 16.51 6.67 14.71
CA THR A 82 17.80 6.03 15.03
C THR A 82 18.71 6.94 15.84
N SER A 83 19.61 6.36 16.62
CA SER A 83 20.66 7.05 17.33
C SER A 83 21.88 7.38 16.44
N HIS A 84 21.98 6.78 15.24
CA HIS A 84 23.18 6.84 14.40
C HIS A 84 22.91 7.63 13.10
N GLU A 85 23.78 8.59 12.81
CA GLU A 85 23.69 9.42 11.59
C GLU A 85 24.11 8.71 10.31
N ASN A 86 24.85 7.61 10.41
CA ASN A 86 25.40 6.88 9.26
C ASN A 86 24.31 6.26 8.35
N TYR A 87 23.09 6.14 8.85
CA TYR A 87 21.95 5.60 8.09
C TYR A 87 21.27 6.63 7.17
N ALA A 88 21.74 7.90 7.18
CA ALA A 88 21.20 8.92 6.29
C ALA A 88 21.39 8.57 4.80
N TYR A 89 22.48 7.83 4.44
CA TYR A 89 22.69 7.36 3.08
C TYR A 89 21.67 6.29 2.68
N GLN A 90 21.38 5.33 3.56
CA GLN A 90 20.36 4.31 3.32
C GLN A 90 18.95 4.92 3.27
N ALA A 91 18.69 5.95 4.06
CA ALA A 91 17.45 6.71 3.99
C ALA A 91 17.20 7.28 2.57
N PHE A 92 18.26 7.65 1.86
CA PHE A 92 18.17 8.13 0.48
C PHE A 92 17.86 6.99 -0.52
N GLU A 93 18.44 5.80 -0.32
CA GLU A 93 18.17 4.64 -1.20
C GLU A 93 16.72 4.14 -1.14
N TYR A 94 16.08 4.25 0.03
CA TYR A 94 14.70 3.81 0.24
C TYR A 94 13.65 4.93 0.07
N ASP A 95 14.07 6.13 -0.39
CA ASP A 95 13.19 7.29 -0.57
C ASP A 95 12.32 7.55 0.67
N VAL A 96 12.95 7.47 1.89
CA VAL A 96 12.21 7.66 3.13
C VAL A 96 11.69 9.09 3.25
N THR A 97 10.51 9.23 3.81
CA THR A 97 9.87 10.52 3.95
C THR A 97 10.66 11.45 4.84
N ASP A 98 11.19 10.94 5.96
CA ASP A 98 11.99 11.74 6.89
C ASP A 98 12.85 10.86 7.81
N PHE A 99 13.66 11.52 8.64
CA PHE A 99 14.62 10.91 9.55
C PHE A 99 14.60 11.59 10.91
N LEU A 100 14.40 10.84 11.98
CA LEU A 100 14.40 11.32 13.37
C LEU A 100 15.62 10.79 14.13
N LYS A 101 16.61 11.65 14.38
CA LYS A 101 17.76 11.30 15.23
C LYS A 101 17.34 11.32 16.70
N LYS A 102 17.55 10.22 17.40
CA LYS A 102 17.29 10.11 18.86
C LYS A 102 18.41 10.81 19.66
N PRO A 103 18.07 11.56 20.73
CA PRO A 103 16.73 11.98 21.12
C PRO A 103 16.21 13.12 20.23
N PHE A 104 14.94 13.06 19.85
CA PHE A 104 14.30 14.11 19.05
C PHE A 104 13.27 14.91 19.85
N SER A 105 13.09 16.17 19.48
CA SER A 105 12.08 17.05 20.10
C SER A 105 10.68 16.80 19.53
N ILE A 106 9.66 17.24 20.26
CA ILE A 106 8.27 17.25 19.81
C ILE A 106 8.13 18.02 18.48
N ASP A 107 8.82 19.18 18.38
CA ASP A 107 8.77 19.97 17.14
C ASP A 107 9.36 19.24 15.95
N ARG A 108 10.42 18.43 16.16
CA ARG A 108 11.02 17.62 15.11
C ARG A 108 10.10 16.50 14.66
N PHE A 109 9.43 15.84 15.61
CA PHE A 109 8.39 14.85 15.34
C PHE A 109 7.24 15.47 14.52
N ASN A 110 6.71 16.61 14.98
CA ASN A 110 5.61 17.30 14.30
C ASN A 110 5.95 17.69 12.85
N ARG A 111 7.19 18.13 12.59
CA ARG A 111 7.66 18.43 11.22
C ARG A 111 7.68 17.16 10.35
N ALA A 112 8.12 16.03 10.87
CA ALA A 112 8.10 14.78 10.14
C ALA A 112 6.67 14.34 9.80
N VAL A 113 5.76 14.41 10.77
CA VAL A 113 4.34 14.12 10.56
C VAL A 113 3.73 15.06 9.51
N GLN A 114 3.99 16.36 9.60
CA GLN A 114 3.50 17.33 8.63
C GLN A 114 3.97 17.01 7.20
N LYS A 115 5.22 16.61 7.03
CA LYS A 115 5.76 16.18 5.74
C LYS A 115 5.05 14.93 5.20
N CYS A 116 4.75 13.97 6.09
CA CYS A 116 3.98 12.77 5.72
C CYS A 116 2.56 13.13 5.26
N LEU A 117 1.90 14.05 5.96
CA LEU A 117 0.55 14.52 5.58
C LEU A 117 0.56 15.22 4.22
N GLU A 118 1.53 16.10 3.96
CA GLU A 118 1.67 16.80 2.68
C GLU A 118 1.89 15.82 1.51
N ILE A 119 2.64 14.75 1.72
CA ILE A 119 2.84 13.69 0.72
C ILE A 119 1.54 12.91 0.51
N ALA A 120 0.85 12.54 1.60
CA ALA A 120 -0.42 11.84 1.51
C ALA A 120 -1.49 12.67 0.79
N GLU A 121 -1.59 13.97 1.08
CA GLU A 121 -2.51 14.89 0.40
C GLU A 121 -2.15 15.05 -1.08
N ARG A 122 -0.87 15.19 -1.43
CA ARG A 122 -0.41 15.22 -2.82
C ARG A 122 -0.76 13.94 -3.56
N ASN A 123 -0.51 12.79 -2.96
CA ASN A 123 -0.85 11.50 -3.54
C ASN A 123 -2.36 11.35 -3.72
N LYS A 124 -3.15 11.84 -2.77
CA LYS A 124 -4.62 11.86 -2.86
C LYS A 124 -5.11 12.84 -3.93
N ALA A 125 -4.57 14.05 -3.98
CA ALA A 125 -4.90 15.04 -5.01
C ALA A 125 -4.45 14.56 -6.41
N GLN A 126 -3.31 13.88 -6.52
CA GLN A 126 -2.89 13.21 -7.75
C GLN A 126 -3.79 12.02 -8.09
N SER A 127 -4.29 11.26 -7.11
CA SER A 127 -5.28 10.20 -7.35
C SER A 127 -6.65 10.76 -7.72
N ASP A 128 -7.04 11.91 -7.21
CA ASP A 128 -8.27 12.61 -7.60
C ASP A 128 -8.15 13.31 -8.97
N LEU A 129 -6.97 13.83 -9.31
CA LEU A 129 -6.63 14.30 -10.66
C LEU A 129 -6.32 13.13 -11.61
N SER A 130 -5.79 12.04 -11.08
CA SER A 130 -5.62 10.76 -11.74
C SER A 130 -6.86 9.86 -11.55
N LYS A 131 -8.04 10.38 -11.80
CA LYS A 131 -9.03 9.58 -12.55
C LYS A 131 -8.35 9.26 -13.89
N THR A 132 -7.12 8.74 -13.77
CA THR A 132 -6.17 8.52 -14.84
C THR A 132 -6.77 7.48 -15.73
N ARG A 133 -7.06 7.90 -16.91
CA ARG A 133 -7.36 7.01 -18.04
C ARG A 133 -6.19 6.06 -18.35
N GLU A 134 -5.10 6.05 -17.54
CA GLU A 134 -3.86 5.40 -17.91
C GLU A 134 -3.11 4.85 -16.68
N PHE A 135 -2.58 3.64 -16.82
CA PHE A 135 -1.67 3.02 -15.86
C PHE A 135 -0.28 2.86 -16.46
N TYR A 136 0.74 3.08 -15.64
CA TYR A 136 2.11 2.76 -16.00
C TYR A 136 2.54 1.54 -15.20
N ILE A 137 2.92 0.48 -15.90
CA ILE A 137 3.44 -0.76 -15.30
C ILE A 137 4.90 -0.94 -15.64
N LYS A 138 5.68 -1.46 -14.70
CA LYS A 138 7.10 -1.77 -14.94
C LYS A 138 7.20 -3.21 -15.45
N VAL A 139 7.65 -3.37 -16.69
CA VAL A 139 7.91 -4.66 -17.34
C VAL A 139 9.34 -4.61 -17.86
N ASP A 140 10.20 -5.56 -17.48
CA ASP A 140 11.59 -5.67 -17.95
C ASP A 140 12.38 -4.35 -17.94
N LYS A 141 12.34 -3.64 -16.81
CA LYS A 141 12.97 -2.31 -16.61
C LYS A 141 12.39 -1.17 -17.44
N LYS A 142 11.32 -1.38 -18.20
CA LYS A 142 10.61 -0.35 -18.98
C LYS A 142 9.27 -0.01 -18.31
N LEU A 143 8.88 1.25 -18.39
CA LEU A 143 7.52 1.66 -18.05
C LEU A 143 6.64 1.52 -19.28
N VAL A 144 5.63 0.65 -19.18
CA VAL A 144 4.63 0.44 -20.24
C VAL A 144 3.36 1.15 -19.82
N ARG A 145 2.86 2.03 -20.69
CA ARG A 145 1.59 2.73 -20.51
C ARG A 145 0.45 1.84 -20.98
N ILE A 146 -0.55 1.64 -20.11
CA ILE A 146 -1.77 0.93 -20.45
C ILE A 146 -2.97 1.85 -20.17
N PRO A 147 -3.74 2.24 -21.16
CA PRO A 147 -4.99 2.96 -20.95
C PRO A 147 -5.97 2.11 -20.10
N PHE A 148 -6.69 2.77 -19.19
CA PHE A 148 -7.66 2.09 -18.31
C PHE A 148 -8.71 1.29 -19.09
N ASP A 149 -9.22 1.88 -20.20
CA ASP A 149 -10.19 1.29 -21.09
C ASP A 149 -9.67 0.10 -21.91
N GLN A 150 -8.40 -0.26 -21.74
CA GLN A 150 -7.82 -1.49 -22.29
C GLN A 150 -7.65 -2.58 -21.24
N ILE A 151 -7.68 -2.26 -19.95
CA ILE A 151 -7.51 -3.25 -18.87
C ILE A 151 -8.80 -4.02 -18.67
N LEU A 152 -8.74 -5.34 -18.78
CA LEU A 152 -9.84 -6.25 -18.57
C LEU A 152 -9.90 -6.76 -17.13
N TYR A 153 -8.81 -7.31 -16.66
CA TYR A 153 -8.68 -7.82 -15.29
C TYR A 153 -7.21 -8.03 -14.90
N PHE A 154 -7.00 -8.22 -13.61
CA PHE A 154 -5.73 -8.64 -13.01
C PHE A 154 -5.92 -10.02 -12.41
N GLU A 155 -4.95 -10.90 -12.65
CA GLU A 155 -4.97 -12.29 -12.18
C GLU A 155 -3.68 -12.59 -11.41
N ASN A 156 -3.80 -13.26 -10.26
CA ASN A 156 -2.64 -13.72 -9.52
C ASN A 156 -1.90 -14.82 -10.29
N ALA A 157 -0.60 -14.69 -10.44
CA ALA A 157 0.29 -15.61 -11.13
C ALA A 157 1.52 -15.96 -10.25
N GLY A 158 1.26 -16.47 -9.03
CA GLY A 158 2.30 -16.74 -8.03
C GLY A 158 2.83 -15.46 -7.42
N ASP A 159 4.13 -15.20 -7.57
CA ASP A 159 4.79 -13.96 -7.10
C ASP A 159 4.55 -12.77 -8.03
N TYR A 160 3.81 -12.99 -9.11
CA TYR A 160 3.49 -11.98 -10.12
C TYR A 160 1.98 -11.77 -10.22
N ILE A 161 1.60 -10.66 -10.81
CA ILE A 161 0.25 -10.34 -11.24
C ILE A 161 0.27 -10.27 -12.77
N SER A 162 -0.62 -11.02 -13.40
CA SER A 162 -0.89 -10.88 -14.82
C SER A 162 -1.90 -9.75 -15.03
N VAL A 163 -1.47 -8.69 -15.70
CA VAL A 163 -2.33 -7.61 -16.17
C VAL A 163 -2.85 -8.01 -17.55
N VAL A 164 -4.12 -8.33 -17.65
CA VAL A 164 -4.75 -8.73 -18.90
C VAL A 164 -5.46 -7.53 -19.51
N SER A 165 -5.06 -7.17 -20.71
CA SER A 165 -5.61 -6.05 -21.48
C SER A 165 -6.02 -6.48 -22.88
N LYS A 166 -6.76 -5.62 -23.58
CA LYS A 166 -7.08 -5.81 -25.00
C LYS A 166 -5.82 -5.89 -25.89
N GLY A 167 -4.73 -5.23 -25.48
CA GLY A 167 -3.46 -5.20 -26.19
C GLY A 167 -2.51 -6.35 -25.85
N GLY A 168 -2.85 -7.20 -24.88
CA GLY A 168 -2.02 -8.33 -24.47
C GLY A 168 -1.93 -8.52 -22.95
N LYS A 169 -1.03 -9.41 -22.53
CA LYS A 169 -0.76 -9.73 -21.13
C LYS A 169 0.61 -9.21 -20.71
N TYR A 170 0.67 -8.67 -19.51
CA TYR A 170 1.90 -8.18 -18.90
C TYR A 170 2.05 -8.79 -17.52
N LEU A 171 3.26 -9.13 -17.11
CA LEU A 171 3.56 -9.62 -15.77
C LEU A 171 4.22 -8.50 -14.95
N ILE A 172 3.66 -8.21 -13.79
CA ILE A 172 4.24 -7.30 -12.80
C ILE A 172 4.48 -8.04 -11.50
N TYR A 173 5.60 -7.77 -10.85
CA TYR A 173 5.89 -8.35 -9.54
C TYR A 173 4.97 -7.76 -8.47
N GLY A 174 4.37 -8.62 -7.64
CA GLY A 174 3.50 -8.20 -6.54
C GLY A 174 2.32 -9.12 -6.29
N THR A 175 1.47 -8.72 -5.36
CA THR A 175 0.27 -9.47 -4.96
C THR A 175 -1.01 -8.71 -5.29
N ILE A 176 -2.12 -9.43 -5.47
CA ILE A 176 -3.45 -8.82 -5.66
C ILE A 176 -3.79 -7.87 -4.50
N LYS A 177 -3.41 -8.23 -3.27
CA LYS A 177 -3.67 -7.40 -2.08
C LYS A 177 -2.93 -6.05 -2.18
N SER A 178 -1.63 -6.06 -2.51
CA SER A 178 -0.85 -4.84 -2.67
C SER A 178 -1.34 -3.97 -3.83
N LEU A 179 -1.86 -4.62 -4.89
CA LEU A 179 -2.37 -3.92 -6.06
C LEU A 179 -3.70 -3.20 -5.77
N VAL A 180 -4.61 -3.80 -5.00
CA VAL A 180 -5.90 -3.18 -4.61
C VAL A 180 -5.68 -1.81 -3.99
N ASN A 181 -4.73 -1.70 -3.06
CA ASN A 181 -4.45 -0.45 -2.35
C ASN A 181 -3.86 0.65 -3.27
N ARG A 182 -3.26 0.24 -4.40
CA ARG A 182 -2.68 1.16 -5.39
C ARG A 182 -3.64 1.52 -6.52
N LEU A 183 -4.61 0.64 -6.81
CA LEU A 183 -5.61 0.83 -7.87
C LEU A 183 -6.82 1.59 -7.31
N ASN A 184 -6.65 2.89 -7.09
CA ASN A 184 -7.78 3.74 -6.68
C ASN A 184 -8.63 4.13 -7.90
N HIS A 185 -9.37 3.17 -8.46
CA HIS A 185 -10.26 3.40 -9.60
C HIS A 185 -11.65 2.80 -9.36
N PRO A 186 -12.74 3.59 -9.45
CA PRO A 186 -14.08 3.16 -9.04
C PRO A 186 -14.66 1.99 -9.87
N ARG A 187 -14.08 1.74 -11.05
CA ARG A 187 -14.50 0.64 -11.93
C ARG A 187 -13.61 -0.59 -11.83
N LEU A 188 -12.55 -0.57 -11.00
CA LEU A 188 -11.72 -1.73 -10.70
C LEU A 188 -12.11 -2.31 -9.35
N MET A 189 -12.56 -3.55 -9.34
CA MET A 189 -13.07 -4.20 -8.14
C MET A 189 -12.39 -5.55 -7.90
N LYS A 190 -11.95 -5.77 -6.67
CA LYS A 190 -11.54 -7.10 -6.23
C LYS A 190 -12.78 -7.97 -6.05
N VAL A 191 -12.84 -9.09 -6.76
CA VAL A 191 -13.95 -10.06 -6.70
C VAL A 191 -13.53 -11.39 -6.09
N HIS A 192 -12.22 -11.66 -6.07
CA HIS A 192 -11.66 -12.91 -5.55
C HIS A 192 -10.25 -12.64 -4.97
N ARG A 193 -9.74 -13.55 -4.12
CA ARG A 193 -8.36 -13.46 -3.62
C ARG A 193 -7.31 -13.37 -4.73
N SER A 194 -7.63 -13.90 -5.91
CA SER A 194 -6.75 -13.95 -7.08
C SER A 194 -7.15 -13.02 -8.21
N TYR A 195 -8.24 -12.23 -8.10
CA TYR A 195 -8.74 -11.43 -9.20
C TYR A 195 -9.21 -10.05 -8.78
N ILE A 196 -8.79 -9.04 -9.57
CA ILE A 196 -9.40 -7.71 -9.66
C ILE A 196 -9.94 -7.56 -11.07
N VAL A 197 -11.18 -7.12 -11.23
CA VAL A 197 -11.84 -6.99 -12.52
C VAL A 197 -12.19 -5.54 -12.84
N ASN A 198 -12.22 -5.24 -14.12
CA ASN A 198 -12.80 -4.00 -14.62
C ASN A 198 -14.29 -4.22 -14.87
N LEU A 199 -15.12 -3.53 -14.08
CA LEU A 199 -16.58 -3.66 -14.13
C LEU A 199 -17.18 -3.31 -15.49
N ASP A 200 -16.48 -2.48 -16.30
CA ASP A 200 -16.95 -2.06 -17.62
C ASP A 200 -16.88 -3.20 -18.67
N TYR A 201 -16.17 -4.30 -18.35
CA TYR A 201 -15.99 -5.44 -19.27
C TYR A 201 -16.67 -6.71 -18.79
N ILE A 202 -17.48 -6.64 -17.74
CA ILE A 202 -18.29 -7.78 -17.33
C ILE A 202 -19.38 -8.01 -18.38
N VAL A 203 -19.40 -9.21 -18.93
CA VAL A 203 -20.38 -9.64 -19.92
C VAL A 203 -21.55 -10.34 -19.26
N ASP A 204 -21.27 -11.16 -18.24
CA ASP A 204 -22.24 -11.97 -17.54
C ASP A 204 -21.83 -12.21 -16.08
N ILE A 205 -22.80 -12.39 -15.19
CA ILE A 205 -22.59 -12.70 -13.78
C ILE A 205 -23.53 -13.83 -13.37
N ASP A 206 -22.94 -14.91 -12.94
CA ASP A 206 -23.65 -16.05 -12.36
C ASP A 206 -23.46 -16.07 -10.83
N ASP A 207 -24.00 -17.10 -10.18
CA ASP A 207 -23.97 -17.20 -8.71
C ASP A 207 -22.60 -17.10 -8.07
N ASN A 208 -21.58 -17.75 -8.66
CA ASN A 208 -20.23 -17.81 -8.09
C ASN A 208 -19.13 -17.36 -9.07
N SER A 209 -19.52 -16.82 -10.22
CA SER A 209 -18.57 -16.41 -11.26
C SER A 209 -19.08 -15.23 -12.07
N LEU A 210 -18.17 -14.56 -12.74
CA LEU A 210 -18.47 -13.56 -13.78
C LEU A 210 -17.64 -13.88 -15.03
N VAL A 211 -18.07 -13.35 -16.16
CA VAL A 211 -17.40 -13.52 -17.44
C VAL A 211 -16.86 -12.19 -17.93
N ILE A 212 -15.59 -12.15 -18.29
CA ILE A 212 -14.96 -11.04 -19.01
C ILE A 212 -14.32 -11.60 -20.28
N SER A 213 -14.75 -11.14 -21.43
CA SER A 213 -14.43 -11.77 -22.74
C SER A 213 -14.83 -13.25 -22.70
N GLU A 214 -13.86 -14.18 -22.81
CA GLU A 214 -14.08 -15.63 -22.74
C GLU A 214 -13.62 -16.23 -21.41
N LYS A 215 -13.16 -15.42 -20.46
CA LYS A 215 -12.63 -15.89 -19.18
C LYS A 215 -13.72 -15.90 -18.12
N MET A 216 -13.97 -17.07 -17.56
CA MET A 216 -14.77 -17.22 -16.34
C MET A 216 -13.90 -16.92 -15.13
N ILE A 217 -14.32 -15.96 -14.30
CA ILE A 217 -13.62 -15.47 -13.12
C ILE A 217 -14.46 -15.77 -11.89
N PRO A 218 -13.93 -16.47 -10.87
CA PRO A 218 -14.68 -16.80 -9.67
C PRO A 218 -14.94 -15.54 -8.82
N ILE A 219 -16.12 -15.50 -8.20
CA ILE A 219 -16.50 -14.47 -7.22
C ILE A 219 -16.51 -15.13 -5.84
N SER A 220 -15.79 -14.56 -4.88
CA SER A 220 -15.87 -15.04 -3.51
C SER A 220 -17.15 -14.54 -2.83
N ARG A 221 -17.68 -15.33 -1.88
CA ARG A 221 -18.90 -14.99 -1.12
C ARG A 221 -18.81 -13.60 -0.48
N ALA A 222 -17.64 -13.24 0.04
CA ALA A 222 -17.42 -11.95 0.69
C ALA A 222 -17.50 -10.73 -0.27
N HIS A 223 -17.23 -10.92 -1.56
CA HIS A 223 -17.23 -9.82 -2.54
C HIS A 223 -18.51 -9.75 -3.37
N ARG A 224 -19.36 -10.79 -3.33
CA ARG A 224 -20.58 -10.84 -4.15
C ARG A 224 -21.56 -9.71 -3.83
N ALA A 225 -21.88 -9.50 -2.55
CA ALA A 225 -22.83 -8.47 -2.15
C ALA A 225 -22.37 -7.08 -2.59
N MET A 226 -21.06 -6.79 -2.44
CA MET A 226 -20.47 -5.53 -2.89
C MET A 226 -20.49 -5.39 -4.41
N LEU A 227 -20.21 -6.46 -5.17
CA LEU A 227 -20.30 -6.44 -6.63
C LEU A 227 -21.72 -6.11 -7.09
N LEU A 228 -22.74 -6.80 -6.56
CA LEU A 228 -24.12 -6.59 -6.92
C LEU A 228 -24.63 -5.19 -6.53
N SER A 229 -24.15 -4.61 -5.44
CA SER A 229 -24.51 -3.24 -5.05
C SER A 229 -23.81 -2.16 -5.90
N THR A 230 -22.74 -2.51 -6.61
CA THR A 230 -21.97 -1.56 -7.43
C THR A 230 -22.47 -1.51 -8.88
N ILE A 231 -23.13 -2.57 -9.34
CA ILE A 231 -23.72 -2.67 -10.67
C ILE A 231 -25.22 -2.31 -10.59
N ASN A 232 -25.73 -1.61 -11.62
CA ASN A 232 -27.16 -1.32 -11.71
C ASN A 232 -27.89 -2.56 -12.21
N ILE A 233 -28.66 -3.20 -11.32
CA ILE A 233 -29.58 -4.30 -11.68
C ILE A 233 -30.95 -3.68 -11.92
N LEU A 234 -31.50 -3.89 -13.11
CA LEU A 234 -32.86 -3.45 -13.50
C LEU A 234 -33.90 -4.46 -13.02
#